data_83b5fa19ad17ee8838ba8bf8383801ac
#
_entry.id   83b5fa19ad17ee8838ba8bf8383801ac
#
_cell.length_a   1.000
_cell.length_b   1.000
_cell.length_c   1.000
_cell.angle_alpha   90.00
_cell.angle_beta   90.00
_cell.angle_gamma   90.00
#
_symmetry.space_group_name_H-M   'P 1'
#
loop_
_entity.id
_entity.type
_entity.pdbx_description
1 polymer ?
#
loop_
_entity_poly.entity_id
_entity_poly.type
_entity_poly.pdbx_seq_one_letter_code
_entity_poly.pdbx_strand_id
1 'polypeptide(L)'
;METGLKGKTVLLSGASGGIGSEIARMFDNEGSKQVLTYLPDERGRVEIEQLKKTLKGDYIAFPADLTKEKQVESVFKRAEDQFGRIDTLVACAGVWSDTKNVADRTLDEWNRAFQLNSTADFLLTRGFFRNLRKHRGEKASVVYIGSTAGMIGEAYHHDYAATKSAIIYGLNQSLRVEILEYAKRGRVNVVCPGWCATPITEEMLKEKQFVHTITATIPLRKVATPKDIAAAVIYLASDELAGHVTGGVLTVGGGMNGRLLHGELKPISEDLMPY
;
A
#
# COMPACT_ATOMS: atom_id res chain seq x y z
N MET A 1 1.08 14.12 -19.89
CA MET A 1 2.03 13.00 -20.06
C MET A 1 1.18 11.76 -20.12
N GLU A 2 1.35 10.92 -21.11
CA GLU A 2 0.59 9.69 -21.24
C GLU A 2 1.20 8.61 -20.33
N THR A 3 0.35 7.96 -19.53
CA THR A 3 0.77 6.92 -18.59
C THR A 3 0.72 5.51 -19.17
N GLY A 4 0.03 5.32 -20.31
CA GLY A 4 -0.21 4.01 -20.92
C GLY A 4 -1.17 3.11 -20.12
N LEU A 5 -1.88 3.67 -19.12
CA LEU A 5 -2.81 2.93 -18.25
C LEU A 5 -4.23 2.83 -18.81
N LYS A 6 -4.57 3.60 -19.84
CA LYS A 6 -5.89 3.58 -20.47
C LYS A 6 -6.25 2.17 -20.99
N GLY A 7 -7.40 1.69 -20.59
CA GLY A 7 -7.92 0.35 -20.95
C GLY A 7 -7.23 -0.82 -20.25
N LYS A 8 -6.20 -0.59 -19.42
CA LYS A 8 -5.54 -1.61 -18.62
C LYS A 8 -6.42 -2.01 -17.43
N THR A 9 -6.37 -3.29 -17.07
CA THR A 9 -7.10 -3.79 -15.91
C THR A 9 -6.24 -3.75 -14.66
N VAL A 10 -6.73 -3.05 -13.64
CA VAL A 10 -6.08 -2.91 -12.33
C VAL A 10 -6.88 -3.62 -11.27
N LEU A 11 -6.25 -4.50 -10.49
CA LEU A 11 -6.81 -5.01 -9.24
C LEU A 11 -6.25 -4.20 -8.08
N LEU A 12 -7.12 -3.52 -7.36
CA LEU A 12 -6.80 -2.70 -6.18
C LEU A 12 -7.46 -3.29 -4.94
N SER A 13 -6.64 -3.68 -3.98
CA SER A 13 -7.12 -4.08 -2.66
C SER A 13 -7.23 -2.89 -1.71
N GLY A 14 -8.19 -2.94 -0.77
CA GLY A 14 -8.40 -1.86 0.19
C GLY A 14 -8.91 -0.55 -0.44
N ALA A 15 -9.71 -0.65 -1.49
CA ALA A 15 -10.21 0.49 -2.25
C ALA A 15 -11.11 1.44 -1.45
N SER A 16 -11.73 1.00 -0.37
CA SER A 16 -12.53 1.85 0.52
C SER A 16 -11.69 2.72 1.46
N GLY A 17 -10.42 2.36 1.73
CA GLY A 17 -9.55 3.14 2.61
C GLY A 17 -9.14 4.50 2.02
N GLY A 18 -8.62 5.40 2.87
CA GLY A 18 -8.25 6.76 2.45
C GLY A 18 -7.26 6.82 1.29
N ILE A 19 -6.18 6.03 1.35
CA ILE A 19 -5.20 5.92 0.24
C ILE A 19 -5.81 5.17 -0.94
N GLY A 20 -6.47 4.02 -0.69
CA GLY A 20 -7.04 3.19 -1.75
C GLY A 20 -8.09 3.90 -2.58
N SER A 21 -8.96 4.70 -1.95
CA SER A 21 -9.99 5.46 -2.67
C SER A 21 -9.40 6.51 -3.60
N GLU A 22 -8.30 7.14 -3.21
CA GLU A 22 -7.62 8.12 -4.07
C GLU A 22 -6.87 7.43 -5.22
N ILE A 23 -6.25 6.28 -4.95
CA ILE A 23 -5.65 5.43 -6.00
C ILE A 23 -6.72 5.04 -7.02
N ALA A 24 -7.91 4.60 -6.57
CA ALA A 24 -9.01 4.25 -7.47
C ALA A 24 -9.45 5.42 -8.35
N ARG A 25 -9.60 6.63 -7.77
CA ARG A 25 -9.95 7.85 -8.54
C ARG A 25 -8.89 8.19 -9.59
N MET A 26 -7.62 8.05 -9.24
CA MET A 26 -6.54 8.35 -10.18
C MET A 26 -6.49 7.34 -11.32
N PHE A 27 -6.67 6.03 -11.07
CA PHE A 27 -6.79 5.04 -12.14
C PHE A 27 -8.03 5.24 -13.01
N ASP A 28 -9.14 5.70 -12.43
CA ASP A 28 -10.35 6.06 -13.17
C ASP A 28 -10.09 7.23 -14.13
N ASN A 29 -9.39 8.27 -13.66
CA ASN A 29 -8.99 9.41 -14.49
C ASN A 29 -8.02 9.02 -15.63
N GLU A 30 -7.21 7.98 -15.43
CA GLU A 30 -6.34 7.40 -16.47
C GLU A 30 -7.11 6.50 -17.46
N GLY A 31 -8.40 6.25 -17.23
CA GLY A 31 -9.24 5.38 -18.06
C GLY A 31 -8.94 3.90 -17.92
N SER A 32 -8.47 3.47 -16.77
CA SER A 32 -8.24 2.05 -16.46
C SER A 32 -9.55 1.35 -16.10
N LYS A 33 -9.63 0.04 -16.39
CA LYS A 33 -10.66 -0.85 -15.85
C LYS A 33 -10.26 -1.29 -14.45
N GLN A 34 -11.19 -1.35 -13.50
CA GLN A 34 -10.83 -1.59 -12.12
C GLN A 34 -11.58 -2.75 -11.46
N VAL A 35 -10.83 -3.57 -10.74
CA VAL A 35 -11.35 -4.57 -9.79
C VAL A 35 -11.03 -4.06 -8.40
N LEU A 36 -12.06 -3.65 -7.66
CA LEU A 36 -11.92 -3.01 -6.36
C LEU A 36 -12.37 -3.97 -5.25
N THR A 37 -11.50 -4.22 -4.27
CA THR A 37 -11.90 -4.98 -3.09
C THR A 37 -11.88 -4.11 -1.84
N TYR A 38 -12.78 -4.41 -0.93
CA TYR A 38 -12.93 -3.71 0.34
C TYR A 38 -13.29 -4.69 1.46
N LEU A 39 -13.08 -4.29 2.71
CA LEU A 39 -13.39 -5.13 3.86
C LEU A 39 -14.91 -5.34 4.00
N PRO A 40 -15.40 -6.58 4.27
CA PRO A 40 -16.84 -6.90 4.34
C PRO A 40 -17.51 -6.45 5.65
N ASP A 41 -17.15 -5.28 6.16
CA ASP A 41 -17.77 -4.64 7.32
C ASP A 41 -18.64 -3.44 6.92
N GLU A 42 -19.35 -2.87 7.89
CA GLU A 42 -20.25 -1.73 7.67
C GLU A 42 -19.50 -0.51 7.16
N ARG A 43 -18.33 -0.22 7.73
CA ARG A 43 -17.49 0.91 7.32
C ARG A 43 -17.04 0.75 5.87
N GLY A 44 -16.51 -0.42 5.49
CA GLY A 44 -16.08 -0.69 4.12
C GLY A 44 -17.22 -0.55 3.12
N ARG A 45 -18.45 -0.96 3.49
CA ARG A 45 -19.64 -0.80 2.65
C ARG A 45 -20.02 0.66 2.44
N VAL A 46 -20.03 1.46 3.49
CA VAL A 46 -20.34 2.90 3.39
C VAL A 46 -19.30 3.63 2.55
N GLU A 47 -18.03 3.41 2.83
CA GLU A 47 -16.93 4.08 2.13
C GLU A 47 -16.87 3.70 0.64
N ILE A 48 -17.09 2.44 0.27
CA ILE A 48 -17.09 2.03 -1.14
C ILE A 48 -18.26 2.63 -1.91
N GLU A 49 -19.44 2.77 -1.30
CA GLU A 49 -20.58 3.41 -1.96
C GLU A 49 -20.33 4.91 -2.21
N GLN A 50 -19.59 5.57 -1.32
CA GLN A 50 -19.15 6.95 -1.56
C GLN A 50 -18.13 7.02 -2.72
N LEU A 51 -17.17 6.11 -2.75
CA LEU A 51 -16.19 6.04 -3.84
C LEU A 51 -16.86 5.82 -5.19
N LYS A 52 -17.79 4.86 -5.29
CA LYS A 52 -18.53 4.53 -6.53
C LYS A 52 -19.21 5.75 -7.17
N LYS A 53 -19.71 6.71 -6.37
CA LYS A 53 -20.32 7.94 -6.86
C LYS A 53 -19.34 8.85 -7.60
N THR A 54 -18.04 8.65 -7.42
CA THR A 54 -16.98 9.48 -8.01
C THR A 54 -16.33 8.83 -9.23
N LEU A 55 -16.48 7.52 -9.40
CA LEU A 55 -15.91 6.78 -10.52
C LEU A 55 -16.82 6.87 -11.74
N LYS A 56 -16.22 6.99 -12.93
CA LYS A 56 -16.93 7.17 -14.20
C LYS A 56 -16.62 6.06 -15.21
N GLY A 57 -15.49 5.36 -15.03
CA GLY A 57 -15.03 4.30 -15.92
C GLY A 57 -15.60 2.93 -15.58
N ASP A 58 -15.02 1.91 -16.19
CA ASP A 58 -15.40 0.51 -15.99
C ASP A 58 -14.82 -0.04 -14.70
N TYR A 59 -15.65 -0.48 -13.78
CA TYR A 59 -15.19 -1.16 -12.58
C TYR A 59 -16.17 -2.21 -12.08
N ILE A 60 -15.65 -3.16 -11.31
CA ILE A 60 -16.40 -4.03 -10.40
C ILE A 60 -15.87 -3.84 -8.98
N ALA A 61 -16.76 -3.83 -8.00
CA ALA A 61 -16.40 -3.68 -6.60
C ALA A 61 -17.13 -4.71 -5.73
N PHE A 62 -16.44 -5.42 -4.87
CA PHE A 62 -17.03 -6.42 -3.98
C PHE A 62 -16.23 -6.63 -2.70
N PRO A 63 -16.90 -7.03 -1.61
CA PRO A 63 -16.24 -7.29 -0.35
C PRO A 63 -15.38 -8.54 -0.40
N ALA A 64 -14.21 -8.52 0.26
CA ALA A 64 -13.36 -9.69 0.43
C ALA A 64 -12.50 -9.57 1.69
N ASP A 65 -12.53 -10.59 2.53
CA ASP A 65 -11.53 -10.82 3.57
C ASP A 65 -10.30 -11.49 2.92
N LEU A 66 -9.27 -10.69 2.69
CA LEU A 66 -8.06 -11.11 1.97
C LEU A 66 -7.15 -12.04 2.81
N THR A 67 -7.46 -12.26 4.07
CA THR A 67 -6.80 -13.30 4.89
C THR A 67 -7.33 -14.71 4.58
N LYS A 68 -8.44 -14.80 3.83
CA LYS A 68 -9.10 -16.04 3.46
C LYS A 68 -8.79 -16.42 2.02
N GLU A 69 -7.99 -17.46 1.84
CA GLU A 69 -7.54 -17.92 0.52
C GLU A 69 -8.68 -18.09 -0.48
N LYS A 70 -9.78 -18.74 -0.08
CA LYS A 70 -10.97 -18.94 -0.94
C LYS A 70 -11.62 -17.63 -1.37
N GLN A 71 -11.59 -16.60 -0.53
CA GLN A 71 -12.12 -15.29 -0.91
C GLN A 71 -11.20 -14.59 -1.92
N VAL A 72 -9.88 -14.69 -1.74
CA VAL A 72 -8.91 -14.19 -2.74
C VAL A 72 -9.08 -14.93 -4.08
N GLU A 73 -9.24 -16.24 -4.09
CA GLU A 73 -9.53 -17.01 -5.31
C GLU A 73 -10.82 -16.54 -6.00
N SER A 74 -11.86 -16.24 -5.22
CA SER A 74 -13.11 -15.66 -5.75
C SER A 74 -12.89 -14.27 -6.35
N VAL A 75 -12.01 -13.44 -5.77
CA VAL A 75 -11.61 -12.12 -6.33
C VAL A 75 -11.06 -12.30 -7.74
N PHE A 76 -10.07 -13.18 -7.90
CA PHE A 76 -9.45 -13.40 -9.21
C PHE A 76 -10.41 -14.04 -10.22
N LYS A 77 -11.26 -14.97 -9.79
CA LYS A 77 -12.28 -15.52 -10.66
C LYS A 77 -13.23 -14.46 -11.21
N ARG A 78 -13.76 -13.59 -10.35
CA ARG A 78 -14.66 -12.49 -10.77
C ARG A 78 -13.96 -11.49 -11.67
N ALA A 79 -12.70 -11.15 -11.36
CA ALA A 79 -11.89 -10.27 -12.17
C ALA A 79 -11.66 -10.84 -13.57
N GLU A 80 -11.36 -12.14 -13.65
CA GLU A 80 -11.17 -12.87 -14.90
C GLU A 80 -12.46 -12.97 -15.71
N ASP A 81 -13.58 -13.33 -15.08
CA ASP A 81 -14.88 -13.44 -15.74
C ASP A 81 -15.31 -12.10 -16.36
N GLN A 82 -14.95 -10.96 -15.74
CA GLN A 82 -15.34 -9.62 -16.20
C GLN A 82 -14.35 -9.01 -17.21
N PHE A 83 -13.05 -9.10 -16.96
CA PHE A 83 -12.02 -8.37 -17.69
C PHE A 83 -10.92 -9.26 -18.30
N GLY A 84 -10.92 -10.55 -17.97
CA GLY A 84 -9.91 -11.50 -18.42
C GLY A 84 -8.56 -11.28 -17.73
N ARG A 85 -7.62 -10.65 -18.43
CA ARG A 85 -6.29 -10.38 -17.91
C ARG A 85 -6.28 -9.19 -16.94
N ILE A 86 -5.56 -9.35 -15.85
CA ILE A 86 -5.20 -8.25 -14.94
C ILE A 86 -3.79 -7.79 -15.31
N ASP A 87 -3.61 -6.50 -15.61
CA ASP A 87 -2.32 -5.92 -16.00
C ASP A 87 -1.54 -5.37 -14.81
N THR A 88 -2.25 -4.90 -13.79
CA THR A 88 -1.64 -4.29 -12.61
C THR A 88 -2.30 -4.80 -11.33
N LEU A 89 -1.49 -5.17 -10.34
CA LEU A 89 -1.93 -5.42 -8.97
C LEU A 89 -1.44 -4.26 -8.10
N VAL A 90 -2.37 -3.61 -7.38
CA VAL A 90 -2.06 -2.66 -6.30
C VAL A 90 -2.50 -3.27 -4.98
N ALA A 91 -1.55 -3.74 -4.18
CA ALA A 91 -1.79 -4.31 -2.87
C ALA A 91 -1.75 -3.19 -1.81
N CYS A 92 -2.92 -2.60 -1.53
CA CYS A 92 -3.08 -1.45 -0.64
C CYS A 92 -3.83 -1.77 0.66
N ALA A 93 -4.51 -2.93 0.73
CA ALA A 93 -5.16 -3.36 1.96
C ALA A 93 -4.12 -3.56 3.07
N GLY A 94 -4.43 -3.08 4.26
CA GLY A 94 -3.58 -3.24 5.42
C GLY A 94 -4.15 -2.53 6.63
N VAL A 95 -3.66 -2.88 7.79
CA VAL A 95 -4.05 -2.29 9.07
C VAL A 95 -2.81 -1.82 9.82
N TRP A 96 -2.96 -0.73 10.53
CA TRP A 96 -1.99 -0.27 11.51
C TRP A 96 -2.38 -0.86 12.87
N SER A 97 -1.43 -1.46 13.58
CA SER A 97 -1.70 -2.10 14.88
C SER A 97 -1.80 -1.06 16.00
N ASP A 98 -2.50 -1.42 17.08
CA ASP A 98 -2.58 -0.58 18.27
C ASP A 98 -1.18 -0.33 18.86
N THR A 99 -1.00 0.85 19.46
CA THR A 99 0.23 1.21 20.19
C THR A 99 0.40 0.30 21.40
N LYS A 100 1.46 -0.53 21.41
CA LYS A 100 1.66 -1.50 22.49
C LYS A 100 3.14 -1.86 22.67
N ASN A 101 3.57 -1.95 23.92
CA ASN A 101 4.93 -2.41 24.24
C ASN A 101 5.12 -3.87 23.79
N VAL A 102 6.34 -4.23 23.40
CA VAL A 102 6.65 -5.60 22.94
C VAL A 102 6.41 -6.65 24.02
N ALA A 103 6.63 -6.30 25.28
CA ALA A 103 6.39 -7.20 26.41
C ALA A 103 4.92 -7.57 26.61
N ASP A 104 4.00 -6.71 26.13
CA ASP A 104 2.56 -6.87 26.31
C ASP A 104 1.85 -7.33 25.03
N ARG A 105 2.56 -7.39 23.88
CA ARG A 105 2.01 -7.85 22.60
C ARG A 105 1.78 -9.36 22.62
N THR A 106 0.56 -9.79 22.42
CA THR A 106 0.24 -11.22 22.36
C THR A 106 0.67 -11.84 21.02
N LEU A 107 0.87 -13.16 21.01
CA LEU A 107 1.16 -13.90 19.78
C LEU A 107 0.00 -13.81 18.76
N ASP A 108 -1.23 -13.76 19.22
CA ASP A 108 -2.40 -13.64 18.34
C ASP A 108 -2.45 -12.27 17.65
N GLU A 109 -2.13 -11.18 18.36
CA GLU A 109 -2.02 -9.84 17.76
C GLU A 109 -0.90 -9.79 16.73
N TRP A 110 0.27 -10.36 17.02
CA TRP A 110 1.37 -10.52 16.09
C TRP A 110 0.95 -11.29 14.84
N ASN A 111 0.37 -12.47 15.00
CA ASN A 111 -0.08 -13.31 13.89
C ASN A 111 -1.16 -12.61 13.05
N ARG A 112 -2.07 -11.88 13.70
CA ARG A 112 -3.09 -11.10 13.01
C ARG A 112 -2.49 -10.00 12.15
N ALA A 113 -1.48 -9.28 12.64
CA ALA A 113 -0.78 -8.26 11.86
C ALA A 113 -0.15 -8.88 10.59
N PHE A 114 0.51 -10.02 10.71
CA PHE A 114 1.10 -10.74 9.57
C PHE A 114 0.04 -11.23 8.59
N GLN A 115 -1.06 -11.78 9.07
CA GLN A 115 -2.16 -12.23 8.19
C GLN A 115 -2.74 -11.08 7.37
N LEU A 116 -2.99 -9.93 7.99
CA LEU A 116 -3.63 -8.79 7.34
C LEU A 116 -2.69 -8.01 6.41
N ASN A 117 -1.41 -7.88 6.76
CA ASN A 117 -0.48 -7.01 6.03
C ASN A 117 0.46 -7.77 5.08
N SER A 118 0.85 -9.02 5.39
CA SER A 118 1.84 -9.75 4.59
C SER A 118 1.26 -10.98 3.91
N THR A 119 0.50 -11.82 4.64
CA THR A 119 -0.09 -13.04 4.05
C THR A 119 -1.14 -12.68 3.00
N ALA A 120 -1.95 -11.63 3.24
CA ALA A 120 -2.91 -11.13 2.25
C ALA A 120 -2.22 -10.67 0.97
N ASP A 121 -1.12 -9.94 1.07
CA ASP A 121 -0.35 -9.49 -0.09
C ASP A 121 0.27 -10.66 -0.86
N PHE A 122 0.77 -11.68 -0.15
CA PHE A 122 1.23 -12.93 -0.76
C PHE A 122 0.10 -13.63 -1.53
N LEU A 123 -1.07 -13.78 -0.93
CA LEU A 123 -2.23 -14.43 -1.57
C LEU A 123 -2.68 -13.68 -2.83
N LEU A 124 -2.74 -12.35 -2.77
CA LEU A 124 -3.04 -11.50 -3.92
C LEU A 124 -2.00 -11.67 -5.03
N THR A 125 -0.72 -11.65 -4.68
CA THR A 125 0.35 -11.80 -5.67
C THR A 125 0.34 -13.16 -6.33
N ARG A 126 0.12 -14.23 -5.55
CA ARG A 126 -0.04 -15.58 -6.07
C ARG A 126 -1.20 -15.67 -7.05
N GLY A 127 -2.34 -15.08 -6.71
CA GLY A 127 -3.51 -15.03 -7.60
C GLY A 127 -3.21 -14.25 -8.88
N PHE A 128 -2.53 -13.11 -8.78
CA PHE A 128 -2.11 -12.30 -9.92
C PHE A 128 -1.16 -13.07 -10.85
N PHE A 129 -0.14 -13.75 -10.33
CA PHE A 129 0.78 -14.54 -11.15
C PHE A 129 0.07 -15.73 -11.81
N ARG A 130 -0.91 -16.36 -11.15
CA ARG A 130 -1.76 -17.39 -11.76
C ARG A 130 -2.59 -16.82 -12.92
N ASN A 131 -3.15 -15.61 -12.77
CA ASN A 131 -3.85 -14.91 -13.85
C ASN A 131 -2.92 -14.58 -15.03
N LEU A 132 -1.70 -14.05 -14.76
CA LEU A 132 -0.70 -13.80 -15.81
C LEU A 132 -0.26 -15.07 -16.53
N ARG A 133 -0.16 -16.21 -15.83
CA ARG A 133 0.16 -17.50 -16.45
C ARG A 133 -0.89 -17.93 -17.45
N LYS A 134 -2.16 -17.68 -17.14
CA LYS A 134 -3.29 -18.03 -18.00
C LYS A 134 -3.48 -17.03 -19.14
N HIS A 135 -3.34 -15.74 -18.84
CA HIS A 135 -3.54 -14.62 -19.76
C HIS A 135 -2.19 -13.93 -20.06
N ARG A 136 -1.39 -14.54 -20.91
CA ARG A 136 -0.03 -14.04 -21.21
C ARG A 136 -0.03 -12.64 -21.81
N GLY A 137 1.05 -11.90 -21.56
CA GLY A 137 1.30 -10.57 -22.10
C GLY A 137 2.70 -10.08 -21.73
N GLU A 138 3.20 -9.04 -22.39
CA GLU A 138 4.56 -8.57 -22.18
C GLU A 138 4.73 -7.77 -20.89
N LYS A 139 3.77 -6.90 -20.57
CA LYS A 139 3.83 -5.93 -19.47
C LYS A 139 2.96 -6.41 -18.31
N ALA A 140 3.45 -6.24 -17.11
CA ALA A 140 2.70 -6.41 -15.87
C ALA A 140 3.33 -5.58 -14.76
N SER A 141 2.54 -5.09 -13.80
CA SER A 141 3.05 -4.31 -12.68
C SER A 141 2.42 -4.77 -11.35
N VAL A 142 3.26 -4.90 -10.33
CA VAL A 142 2.82 -5.01 -8.94
C VAL A 142 3.31 -3.79 -8.19
N VAL A 143 2.42 -3.12 -7.48
CA VAL A 143 2.76 -2.02 -6.57
C VAL A 143 2.21 -2.34 -5.19
N TYR A 144 3.11 -2.57 -4.24
CA TYR A 144 2.76 -2.75 -2.84
C TYR A 144 2.71 -1.41 -2.11
N ILE A 145 1.85 -1.30 -1.11
CA ILE A 145 1.91 -0.21 -0.14
C ILE A 145 2.67 -0.68 1.10
N GLY A 146 3.94 -0.28 1.16
CA GLY A 146 4.80 -0.44 2.32
C GLY A 146 4.51 0.58 3.42
N SER A 147 5.55 1.00 4.12
CA SER A 147 5.54 2.07 5.11
C SER A 147 6.97 2.48 5.44
N THR A 148 7.20 3.73 5.83
CA THR A 148 8.46 4.15 6.45
C THR A 148 8.75 3.35 7.74
N ALA A 149 7.72 2.93 8.47
CA ALA A 149 7.86 2.02 9.62
C ALA A 149 8.54 0.69 9.25
N GLY A 150 8.29 0.15 8.05
CA GLY A 150 8.97 -1.05 7.56
C GLY A 150 10.41 -0.82 7.12
N MET A 151 10.83 0.42 6.92
CA MET A 151 12.20 0.78 6.53
C MET A 151 13.09 1.10 7.72
N ILE A 152 12.57 1.85 8.68
CA ILE A 152 13.36 2.43 9.80
C ILE A 152 12.86 1.98 11.17
N GLY A 153 11.80 1.17 11.22
CA GLY A 153 11.12 0.80 12.46
C GLY A 153 10.16 1.87 12.96
N GLU A 154 9.28 1.47 13.87
CA GLU A 154 8.36 2.36 14.58
C GLU A 154 8.15 1.80 16.00
N ALA A 155 8.56 2.57 17.00
CA ALA A 155 8.41 2.17 18.39
C ALA A 155 6.93 1.87 18.72
N TYR A 156 6.69 0.82 19.49
CA TYR A 156 5.36 0.34 19.90
C TYR A 156 4.48 -0.25 18.77
N HIS A 157 4.97 -0.26 17.51
CA HIS A 157 4.32 -0.85 16.33
C HIS A 157 5.24 -1.87 15.64
N HIS A 158 6.02 -2.60 16.42
CA HIS A 158 7.03 -3.55 15.94
C HIS A 158 6.45 -4.68 15.07
N ASP A 159 5.22 -5.13 15.33
CA ASP A 159 4.50 -6.10 14.51
C ASP A 159 4.14 -5.53 13.14
N TYR A 160 3.58 -4.33 13.08
CA TYR A 160 3.32 -3.60 11.85
C TYR A 160 4.60 -3.34 11.06
N ALA A 161 5.64 -2.82 11.72
CA ALA A 161 6.94 -2.57 11.10
C ALA A 161 7.54 -3.85 10.51
N ALA A 162 7.48 -4.97 11.22
CA ALA A 162 7.96 -6.26 10.73
C ALA A 162 7.19 -6.73 9.49
N THR A 163 5.85 -6.60 9.47
CA THR A 163 5.04 -6.96 8.28
C THR A 163 5.39 -6.12 7.06
N LYS A 164 5.60 -4.81 7.24
CA LYS A 164 5.96 -3.91 6.14
C LYS A 164 7.40 -4.12 5.67
N SER A 165 8.32 -4.47 6.58
CA SER A 165 9.68 -4.92 6.21
C SER A 165 9.66 -6.18 5.35
N ALA A 166 8.82 -7.17 5.69
CA ALA A 166 8.67 -8.40 4.90
C ALA A 166 8.24 -8.12 3.45
N ILE A 167 7.38 -7.12 3.23
CA ILE A 167 6.98 -6.69 1.89
C ILE A 167 8.14 -6.01 1.17
N ILE A 168 8.80 -5.04 1.83
CA ILE A 168 9.84 -4.20 1.23
C ILE A 168 11.08 -5.01 0.86
N TYR A 169 11.59 -5.78 1.81
CA TYR A 169 12.89 -6.48 1.68
C TYR A 169 12.75 -7.97 1.31
N GLY A 170 11.56 -8.55 1.50
CA GLY A 170 11.25 -9.93 1.13
C GLY A 170 10.53 -10.01 -0.21
N LEU A 171 9.20 -9.82 -0.22
CA LEU A 171 8.36 -10.03 -1.41
C LEU A 171 8.82 -9.20 -2.60
N ASN A 172 9.01 -7.90 -2.44
CA ASN A 172 9.44 -7.02 -3.51
C ASN A 172 10.73 -7.49 -4.18
N GLN A 173 11.74 -7.83 -3.38
CA GLN A 173 13.06 -8.20 -3.89
C GLN A 173 13.09 -9.57 -4.56
N SER A 174 12.29 -10.52 -4.09
CA SER A 174 12.19 -11.85 -4.72
C SER A 174 11.34 -11.79 -6.00
N LEU A 175 10.17 -11.20 -5.90
CA LEU A 175 9.16 -11.25 -6.96
C LEU A 175 9.49 -10.38 -8.18
N ARG A 176 10.37 -9.36 -8.04
CA ARG A 176 10.88 -8.58 -9.18
C ARG A 176 11.64 -9.43 -10.22
N VAL A 177 12.14 -10.60 -9.79
CA VAL A 177 12.79 -11.56 -10.67
C VAL A 177 11.77 -12.58 -11.19
N GLU A 178 10.96 -13.15 -10.28
CA GLU A 178 9.99 -14.20 -10.64
C GLU A 178 8.92 -13.73 -11.63
N ILE A 179 8.49 -12.46 -11.59
CA ILE A 179 7.48 -11.92 -12.49
C ILE A 179 7.88 -12.03 -13.97
N LEU A 180 9.18 -12.07 -14.27
CA LEU A 180 9.70 -12.18 -15.63
C LEU A 180 9.38 -13.51 -16.32
N GLU A 181 9.06 -14.56 -15.54
CA GLU A 181 8.57 -15.84 -16.08
C GLU A 181 7.15 -15.71 -16.65
N TYR A 182 6.39 -14.71 -16.22
CA TYR A 182 4.98 -14.48 -16.57
C TYR A 182 4.78 -13.31 -17.54
N ALA A 183 5.65 -12.30 -17.43
CA ALA A 183 5.61 -11.11 -18.28
C ALA A 183 7.05 -10.60 -18.48
N LYS A 184 7.55 -10.59 -19.74
CA LYS A 184 8.94 -10.21 -20.05
C LYS A 184 9.35 -8.80 -19.57
N ARG A 185 8.38 -7.92 -19.42
CA ARG A 185 8.51 -6.55 -18.91
C ARG A 185 7.72 -6.39 -17.61
N GLY A 186 7.68 -7.46 -16.81
CA GLY A 186 7.05 -7.46 -15.49
C GLY A 186 7.86 -6.66 -14.49
N ARG A 187 7.18 -5.87 -13.64
CA ARG A 187 7.81 -5.02 -12.62
C ARG A 187 7.12 -5.20 -11.27
N VAL A 188 7.90 -5.17 -10.21
CA VAL A 188 7.40 -5.23 -8.83
C VAL A 188 8.07 -4.12 -8.05
N ASN A 189 7.29 -3.24 -7.43
CA ASN A 189 7.79 -2.08 -6.70
C ASN A 189 6.96 -1.83 -5.42
N VAL A 190 7.50 -1.00 -4.53
CA VAL A 190 6.83 -0.60 -3.29
C VAL A 190 6.77 0.91 -3.19
N VAL A 191 5.61 1.45 -2.83
CA VAL A 191 5.47 2.82 -2.31
C VAL A 191 5.47 2.75 -0.80
N CYS A 192 6.33 3.52 -0.14
CA CYS A 192 6.42 3.60 1.32
C CYS A 192 5.93 4.97 1.82
N PRO A 193 4.66 5.08 2.23
CA PRO A 193 4.17 6.29 2.86
C PRO A 193 4.85 6.56 4.20
N GLY A 194 5.08 7.85 4.51
CA GLY A 194 5.23 8.33 5.86
C GLY A 194 3.87 8.65 6.47
N TRP A 195 3.80 9.66 7.35
CA TRP A 195 2.54 10.16 7.88
C TRP A 195 1.65 10.71 6.78
N CYS A 196 0.43 10.17 6.66
CA CYS A 196 -0.54 10.52 5.64
C CYS A 196 -1.89 10.83 6.29
N ALA A 197 -2.52 11.93 5.89
CA ALA A 197 -3.84 12.32 6.38
C ALA A 197 -4.93 11.41 5.78
N THR A 198 -5.36 10.43 6.56
CA THR A 198 -6.38 9.43 6.21
C THR A 198 -7.37 9.30 7.36
N PRO A 199 -8.54 8.66 7.15
CA PRO A 199 -9.47 8.40 8.24
C PRO A 199 -8.88 7.61 9.43
N ILE A 200 -7.80 6.84 9.20
CA ILE A 200 -7.10 6.11 10.28
C ILE A 200 -6.31 7.06 11.17
N THR A 201 -5.74 8.12 10.62
CA THR A 201 -4.88 9.08 11.33
C THR A 201 -5.62 10.36 11.73
N GLU A 202 -6.90 10.52 11.32
CA GLU A 202 -7.66 11.75 11.46
C GLU A 202 -7.74 12.26 12.90
N GLU A 203 -8.07 11.40 13.85
CA GLU A 203 -8.20 11.81 15.27
C GLU A 203 -6.86 12.27 15.84
N MET A 204 -5.77 11.58 15.53
CA MET A 204 -4.43 11.98 15.98
C MET A 204 -3.99 13.32 15.38
N LEU A 205 -4.35 13.55 14.11
CA LEU A 205 -4.00 14.78 13.40
C LEU A 205 -4.81 16.02 13.85
N LYS A 206 -5.86 15.85 14.65
CA LYS A 206 -6.56 16.95 15.34
C LYS A 206 -5.77 17.51 16.52
N GLU A 207 -4.89 16.69 17.10
CA GLU A 207 -4.07 17.07 18.24
C GLU A 207 -2.83 17.88 17.77
N LYS A 208 -2.81 19.18 18.09
CA LYS A 208 -1.75 20.09 17.64
C LYS A 208 -0.34 19.65 18.09
N GLN A 209 -0.22 19.16 19.34
CA GLN A 209 1.07 18.71 19.86
C GLN A 209 1.58 17.48 19.12
N PHE A 210 0.70 16.54 18.80
CA PHE A 210 1.05 15.38 17.98
C PHE A 210 1.51 15.79 16.59
N VAL A 211 0.77 16.67 15.91
CA VAL A 211 1.15 17.19 14.57
C VAL A 211 2.50 17.89 14.62
N HIS A 212 2.75 18.72 15.65
CA HIS A 212 4.04 19.36 15.83
C HIS A 212 5.17 18.34 15.98
N THR A 213 4.97 17.31 16.80
CA THR A 213 5.96 16.25 17.06
C THR A 213 6.31 15.49 15.78
N ILE A 214 5.30 15.00 15.02
CA ILE A 214 5.56 14.24 13.79
C ILE A 214 6.17 15.12 12.69
N THR A 215 5.67 16.34 12.52
CA THR A 215 6.20 17.25 11.48
C THR A 215 7.59 17.77 11.80
N ALA A 216 8.02 17.76 13.06
CA ALA A 216 9.41 18.05 13.44
C ALA A 216 10.39 17.03 12.85
N THR A 217 9.94 15.79 12.60
CA THR A 217 10.76 14.72 11.99
C THR A 217 10.69 14.71 10.46
N ILE A 218 9.83 15.54 9.85
CA ILE A 218 9.60 15.60 8.41
C ILE A 218 10.25 16.89 7.84
N PRO A 219 11.30 16.80 7.02
CA PRO A 219 11.94 17.98 6.41
C PRO A 219 10.97 18.92 5.68
N LEU A 220 9.96 18.39 4.97
CA LEU A 220 8.94 19.22 4.31
C LEU A 220 7.93 19.87 5.28
N ARG A 221 7.99 19.55 6.57
CA ARG A 221 7.13 20.11 7.63
C ARG A 221 5.62 19.98 7.36
N LYS A 222 5.21 18.97 6.61
CA LYS A 222 3.81 18.68 6.33
C LYS A 222 3.56 17.17 6.31
N VAL A 223 2.33 16.79 6.65
CA VAL A 223 1.82 15.43 6.49
C VAL A 223 1.44 15.22 5.02
N ALA A 224 1.67 14.04 4.48
CA ALA A 224 1.26 13.70 3.12
C ALA A 224 -0.27 13.62 3.01
N THR A 225 -0.78 13.83 1.81
CA THR A 225 -2.17 13.55 1.46
C THR A 225 -2.29 12.20 0.77
N PRO A 226 -3.47 11.55 0.74
CA PRO A 226 -3.70 10.35 -0.06
C PRO A 226 -3.31 10.52 -1.54
N LYS A 227 -3.46 11.74 -2.08
CA LYS A 227 -3.08 12.09 -3.45
C LYS A 227 -1.57 11.99 -3.69
N ASP A 228 -0.75 12.39 -2.71
CA ASP A 228 0.71 12.27 -2.82
C ASP A 228 1.13 10.80 -2.96
N ILE A 229 0.46 9.90 -2.23
CA ILE A 229 0.71 8.46 -2.29
C ILE A 229 0.19 7.87 -3.61
N ALA A 230 -1.04 8.22 -4.00
CA ALA A 230 -1.67 7.72 -5.21
C ALA A 230 -0.86 8.10 -6.47
N ALA A 231 -0.30 9.32 -6.53
CA ALA A 231 0.56 9.76 -7.62
C ALA A 231 1.81 8.87 -7.78
N ALA A 232 2.43 8.47 -6.68
CA ALA A 232 3.56 7.54 -6.68
C ALA A 232 3.15 6.14 -7.17
N VAL A 233 1.94 5.69 -6.81
CA VAL A 233 1.39 4.41 -7.30
C VAL A 233 1.16 4.45 -8.80
N ILE A 234 0.54 5.50 -9.33
CA ILE A 234 0.31 5.68 -10.78
C ILE A 234 1.65 5.69 -11.53
N TYR A 235 2.64 6.42 -11.01
CA TYR A 235 3.99 6.43 -11.60
C TYR A 235 4.56 5.02 -11.70
N LEU A 236 4.59 4.25 -10.61
CA LEU A 236 5.15 2.90 -10.59
C LEU A 236 4.30 1.88 -11.36
N ALA A 237 3.00 2.07 -11.47
CA ALA A 237 2.12 1.22 -12.28
C ALA A 237 2.34 1.42 -13.78
N SER A 238 2.67 2.64 -14.19
CA SER A 238 2.89 3.01 -15.60
C SER A 238 4.17 2.40 -16.15
N ASP A 239 4.07 1.69 -17.27
CA ASP A 239 5.24 1.20 -18.00
C ASP A 239 5.91 2.32 -18.81
N GLU A 240 5.16 3.32 -19.23
CA GLU A 240 5.67 4.47 -19.99
C GLU A 240 6.53 5.40 -19.10
N LEU A 241 6.17 5.54 -17.80
CA LEU A 241 6.88 6.42 -16.87
C LEU A 241 7.95 5.69 -16.07
N ALA A 242 7.71 4.43 -15.68
CA ALA A 242 8.56 3.65 -14.79
C ALA A 242 9.01 2.31 -15.42
N GLY A 243 9.08 2.22 -16.75
CA GLY A 243 9.38 0.98 -17.47
C GLY A 243 10.75 0.36 -17.15
N HIS A 244 11.66 1.10 -16.54
CA HIS A 244 12.98 0.61 -16.11
C HIS A 244 13.13 0.59 -14.58
N VAL A 245 12.01 0.66 -13.84
CA VAL A 245 11.98 0.62 -12.36
C VAL A 245 11.36 -0.67 -11.90
N THR A 246 12.15 -1.58 -11.32
CA THR A 246 11.70 -2.81 -10.67
C THR A 246 12.54 -3.10 -9.42
N GLY A 247 11.96 -3.66 -8.38
CA GLY A 247 12.59 -3.83 -7.06
C GLY A 247 12.77 -2.49 -6.31
N GLY A 248 12.24 -1.39 -6.86
CA GLY A 248 12.33 -0.06 -6.29
C GLY A 248 11.48 0.09 -5.02
N VAL A 249 11.96 0.95 -4.13
CA VAL A 249 11.25 1.39 -2.93
C VAL A 249 11.13 2.91 -3.00
N LEU A 250 9.94 3.39 -3.35
CA LEU A 250 9.67 4.82 -3.48
C LEU A 250 9.05 5.36 -2.19
N THR A 251 9.82 6.13 -1.45
CA THR A 251 9.35 6.72 -0.20
C THR A 251 8.62 8.03 -0.45
N VAL A 252 7.40 8.13 0.08
CA VAL A 252 6.57 9.34 0.08
C VAL A 252 6.40 9.80 1.53
N GLY A 253 7.51 10.24 2.13
CA GLY A 253 7.62 10.56 3.56
C GLY A 253 8.10 11.99 3.85
N GLY A 254 8.10 12.89 2.86
CA GLY A 254 8.52 14.27 3.05
C GLY A 254 9.98 14.45 3.49
N GLY A 255 10.85 13.44 3.23
CA GLY A 255 12.25 13.46 3.61
C GLY A 255 12.54 12.85 5.00
N MET A 256 11.56 12.20 5.65
CA MET A 256 11.70 11.60 6.99
C MET A 256 12.75 10.45 7.05
N ASN A 257 13.20 9.93 5.93
CA ASN A 257 14.00 8.72 5.83
C ASN A 257 15.36 8.83 6.52
N GLY A 258 15.53 8.06 7.59
CA GLY A 258 16.80 7.92 8.30
C GLY A 258 17.29 9.19 9.02
N ARG A 259 16.46 10.22 9.15
CA ARG A 259 16.84 11.46 9.83
C ARG A 259 15.76 11.87 10.81
N LEU A 260 16.10 11.84 12.10
CA LEU A 260 15.30 12.47 13.14
C LEU A 260 15.70 13.95 13.23
N LEU A 261 14.74 14.82 12.92
CA LEU A 261 14.86 16.25 13.15
C LEU A 261 14.06 16.56 14.42
N HIS A 262 14.77 16.78 15.52
CA HIS A 262 14.12 17.25 16.73
C HIS A 262 13.96 18.78 16.62
N GLY A 263 12.76 19.30 16.91
CA GLY A 263 12.48 20.73 16.90
C GLY A 263 13.31 21.44 17.98
N GLU A 264 12.86 21.48 19.21
CA GLU A 264 13.64 21.89 20.37
C GLU A 264 14.11 20.63 21.09
N LEU A 265 15.41 20.39 21.09
CA LEU A 265 16.01 19.36 21.94
C LEU A 265 15.89 19.82 23.39
N LYS A 266 15.20 19.02 24.23
CA LYS A 266 15.47 19.12 25.67
C LYS A 266 16.92 18.74 25.90
N PRO A 267 17.63 19.38 26.83
CA PRO A 267 18.99 18.98 27.18
C PRO A 267 19.02 17.47 27.45
N ILE A 268 20.00 16.80 26.83
CA ILE A 268 20.28 15.39 27.13
C ILE A 268 20.69 15.34 28.60
N SER A 269 20.22 14.37 29.37
CA SER A 269 20.69 14.20 30.74
C SER A 269 22.22 13.99 30.73
N GLU A 270 22.94 14.52 31.72
CA GLU A 270 24.38 14.39 31.81
C GLU A 270 24.88 12.95 31.73
N ASP A 271 24.03 11.98 32.18
CA ASP A 271 24.30 10.54 32.11
C ASP A 271 24.35 9.97 30.69
N LEU A 272 23.84 10.68 29.69
CA LEU A 272 23.83 10.28 28.29
C LEU A 272 24.84 11.05 27.42
N MET A 273 25.60 11.96 28.03
CA MET A 273 26.66 12.69 27.30
C MET A 273 27.80 11.71 26.98
N PRO A 274 28.19 11.58 25.71
CA PRO A 274 29.42 10.86 25.39
C PRO A 274 30.60 11.60 25.99
N TYR A 275 31.57 10.90 26.50
CA TYR A 275 32.78 11.36 27.20
C TYR A 275 33.50 12.53 26.56
#